data_f0e756862e1f6a5fbf8d873d6b004d76
#
_entry.id   f0e756862e1f6a5fbf8d873d6b004d76
#
_cell.length_a   1.000
_cell.length_b   1.000
_cell.length_c   1.000
_cell.angle_alpha   90.00
_cell.angle_beta   90.00
_cell.angle_gamma   90.00
#
_symmetry.space_group_name_H-M   'P 1'
#
loop_
_entity.id
_entity.type
_entity.pdbx_description
1 polymer ?
#
loop_
_entity_poly.entity_id
_entity_poly.type
_entity_poly.pdbx_seq_one_letter_code
_entity_poly.pdbx_strand_id
1 'polypeptide(L)'
;MKQITILFLLIVQSAIAQNSLFNQVEANNIGPTIMSGRVVDLAVNPKNPTEFYVAYATGGLWYTNNNGTSFTPLMDSAETVNCGSVTVDWSSGTIWVGTGEVNASRSSYAGVGV
;
A
#
# COMPACT_ATOMS: atom_id res chain seq x y z
N MET A 1 -47.66 23.70 9.41
CA MET A 1 -46.79 22.95 10.32
C MET A 1 -46.68 21.47 9.93
N LYS A 2 -47.74 20.69 9.78
CA LYS A 2 -47.67 19.26 9.42
C LYS A 2 -46.90 18.96 8.12
N GLN A 3 -46.99 19.78 7.10
CA GLN A 3 -46.27 19.60 5.81
C GLN A 3 -44.76 19.80 5.95
N ILE A 4 -44.34 20.77 6.78
CA ILE A 4 -42.91 21.02 7.04
C ILE A 4 -42.31 19.86 7.84
N THR A 5 -43.06 19.30 8.78
CA THR A 5 -42.59 18.14 9.54
C THR A 5 -42.42 16.90 8.68
N ILE A 6 -43.33 16.67 7.72
CA ILE A 6 -43.22 15.53 6.78
C ILE A 6 -42.03 15.73 5.83
N LEU A 7 -41.79 16.94 5.35
CA LEU A 7 -40.62 17.24 4.49
C LEU A 7 -39.32 17.04 5.24
N PHE A 8 -39.23 17.46 6.50
CA PHE A 8 -38.06 17.25 7.35
C PHE A 8 -37.78 15.76 7.62
N LEU A 9 -38.83 14.97 7.83
CA LEU A 9 -38.71 13.52 8.04
C LEU A 9 -38.19 12.79 6.76
N LEU A 10 -38.61 13.22 5.58
CA LEU A 10 -38.14 12.66 4.31
C LEU A 10 -36.65 12.99 4.04
N ILE A 11 -36.20 14.18 4.40
CA ILE A 11 -34.80 14.59 4.25
C ILE A 11 -33.89 13.81 5.21
N VAL A 12 -34.31 13.55 6.45
CA VAL A 12 -33.57 12.77 7.43
C VAL A 12 -33.44 11.31 6.99
N GLN A 13 -34.48 10.73 6.42
CA GLN A 13 -34.43 9.34 5.91
C GLN A 13 -33.47 9.16 4.72
N SER A 14 -33.39 10.15 3.82
CA SER A 14 -32.44 10.09 2.70
C SER A 14 -30.99 10.19 3.13
N ALA A 15 -30.68 10.93 4.20
CA ALA A 15 -29.33 11.05 4.75
C ALA A 15 -28.83 9.74 5.44
N ILE A 16 -29.74 8.97 6.03
CA ILE A 16 -29.40 7.68 6.68
C ILE A 16 -29.19 6.58 5.63
N ALA A 17 -29.90 6.60 4.51
CA ALA A 17 -29.81 5.58 3.48
C ALA A 17 -28.47 5.59 2.72
N GLN A 18 -27.77 6.71 2.64
CA GLN A 18 -26.50 6.82 1.92
C GLN A 18 -25.33 6.11 2.64
N ASN A 19 -25.33 6.07 3.97
CA ASN A 19 -24.24 5.44 4.73
C ASN A 19 -24.24 3.91 4.65
N SER A 20 -25.37 3.26 4.38
CA SER A 20 -25.45 1.80 4.32
C SER A 20 -24.96 1.20 2.99
N LEU A 21 -25.01 1.97 1.91
CA LEU A 21 -24.59 1.51 0.57
C LEU A 21 -23.05 1.41 0.45
N PHE A 22 -22.31 2.28 1.13
CA PHE A 22 -20.84 2.29 1.07
C PHE A 22 -20.19 1.37 2.11
N ASN A 23 -20.88 1.00 3.18
CA ASN A 23 -20.35 0.09 4.21
C ASN A 23 -20.21 -1.37 3.72
N GLN A 24 -20.74 -1.71 2.56
CA GLN A 24 -20.62 -3.03 1.95
C GLN A 24 -19.57 -3.08 0.82
N VAL A 25 -18.95 -1.96 0.50
CA VAL A 25 -17.89 -1.90 -0.51
C VAL A 25 -16.55 -2.06 0.20
N GLU A 26 -16.02 -3.26 0.15
CA GLU A 26 -14.68 -3.56 0.62
C GLU A 26 -13.69 -3.36 -0.52
N ALA A 27 -12.72 -2.47 -0.33
CA ALA A 27 -11.64 -2.30 -1.27
C ALA A 27 -10.61 -3.41 -1.08
N ASN A 28 -10.52 -4.33 -2.03
CA ASN A 28 -9.50 -5.37 -2.03
C ASN A 28 -8.30 -4.92 -2.88
N ASN A 29 -7.12 -4.99 -2.29
CA ASN A 29 -5.89 -4.78 -3.03
C ASN A 29 -5.63 -6.02 -3.89
N ILE A 30 -5.65 -5.86 -5.21
CA ILE A 30 -5.43 -6.96 -6.17
C ILE A 30 -3.95 -7.13 -6.56
N GLY A 31 -3.05 -6.49 -5.81
CA GLY A 31 -1.61 -6.54 -6.03
C GLY A 31 -1.12 -5.56 -7.10
N PRO A 32 0.15 -5.64 -7.50
CA PRO A 32 0.74 -4.72 -8.46
C PRO A 32 0.20 -4.99 -9.86
N THR A 33 -0.98 -4.46 -10.17
CA THR A 33 -1.58 -4.54 -11.51
C THR A 33 -0.96 -3.55 -12.49
N ILE A 34 -0.46 -2.45 -11.97
CA ILE A 34 0.34 -1.46 -12.70
C ILE A 34 1.52 -1.10 -11.80
N MET A 35 2.69 -1.58 -12.16
CA MET A 35 3.92 -1.26 -11.42
C MET A 35 4.29 0.20 -11.67
N SER A 36 4.22 0.99 -10.62
CA SER A 36 4.69 2.36 -10.63
C SER A 36 6.15 2.38 -10.17
N GLY A 37 7.03 2.79 -11.05
CA GLY A 37 8.45 2.89 -10.75
C GLY A 37 9.24 1.62 -11.11
N ARG A 38 10.57 1.77 -11.01
CA ARG A 38 11.52 0.67 -11.24
C ARG A 38 11.75 -0.12 -9.95
N VAL A 39 12.06 -1.39 -10.05
CA VAL A 39 12.61 -2.17 -8.95
C VAL A 39 13.99 -1.60 -8.61
N VAL A 40 14.20 -1.25 -7.36
CA VAL A 40 15.47 -0.70 -6.87
C VAL A 40 16.25 -1.71 -6.04
N ASP A 41 15.54 -2.63 -5.37
CA ASP A 41 16.20 -3.62 -4.54
C ASP A 41 15.32 -4.86 -4.33
N LEU A 42 15.97 -5.98 -3.96
CA LEU A 42 15.36 -7.27 -3.68
C LEU A 42 16.01 -7.90 -2.44
N ALA A 43 15.20 -8.27 -1.46
CA ALA A 43 15.66 -9.05 -0.32
C ALA A 43 15.04 -10.46 -0.39
N VAL A 44 15.85 -11.45 -0.72
CA VAL A 44 15.43 -12.85 -0.90
C VAL A 44 15.78 -13.66 0.35
N ASN A 45 14.85 -14.49 0.83
CA ASN A 45 15.10 -15.39 1.94
C ASN A 45 16.08 -16.51 1.51
N PRO A 46 17.29 -16.59 2.11
CA PRO A 46 18.31 -17.57 1.71
C PRO A 46 17.90 -19.02 2.04
N LYS A 47 16.95 -19.22 2.96
CA LYS A 47 16.42 -20.53 3.33
C LYS A 47 15.21 -20.95 2.51
N ASN A 48 14.50 -19.98 1.94
CA ASN A 48 13.32 -20.21 1.11
C ASN A 48 13.26 -19.18 -0.03
N PRO A 49 13.88 -19.43 -1.19
CA PRO A 49 13.97 -18.47 -2.28
C PRO A 49 12.62 -18.06 -2.92
N THR A 50 11.53 -18.76 -2.60
CA THR A 50 10.18 -18.36 -3.03
C THR A 50 9.59 -17.23 -2.20
N GLU A 51 10.27 -16.86 -1.11
CA GLU A 51 9.92 -15.78 -0.20
C GLU A 51 10.90 -14.63 -0.38
N PHE A 52 10.37 -13.46 -0.75
CA PHE A 52 11.19 -12.28 -0.95
C PHE A 52 10.39 -10.97 -0.87
N TYR A 53 11.12 -9.89 -0.69
CA TYR A 53 10.63 -8.52 -0.75
C TYR A 53 11.13 -7.84 -2.01
N VAL A 54 10.27 -7.01 -2.60
CA VAL A 54 10.59 -6.18 -3.77
C VAL A 54 10.38 -4.72 -3.41
N ALA A 55 11.43 -3.92 -3.49
CA ALA A 55 11.37 -2.48 -3.29
C ALA A 55 11.27 -1.76 -4.63
N TYR A 56 10.28 -0.90 -4.76
CA TYR A 56 10.07 -0.05 -5.93
C TYR A 56 10.40 1.41 -5.59
N ALA A 57 11.04 2.11 -6.51
CA ALA A 57 11.43 3.51 -6.33
C ALA A 57 10.25 4.43 -5.97
N THR A 58 9.06 4.16 -6.51
CA THR A 58 7.83 4.95 -6.30
C THR A 58 6.60 4.09 -6.06
N GLY A 59 6.78 2.80 -5.84
CA GLY A 59 5.69 1.84 -5.69
C GLY A 59 5.65 1.13 -4.34
N GLY A 60 6.49 1.54 -3.38
CA GLY A 60 6.55 0.94 -2.05
C GLY A 60 7.28 -0.40 -1.99
N LEU A 61 7.16 -1.05 -0.85
CA LEU A 61 7.69 -2.37 -0.56
C LEU A 61 6.60 -3.42 -0.67
N TRP A 62 6.89 -4.49 -1.39
CA TRP A 62 5.96 -5.60 -1.62
C TRP A 62 6.58 -6.91 -1.17
N TYR A 63 5.77 -7.76 -0.57
CA TYR A 63 6.14 -9.08 -0.06
C TYR A 63 5.47 -10.19 -0.84
N THR A 64 6.20 -11.26 -1.10
CA THR A 64 5.66 -12.51 -1.62
C THR A 64 6.27 -13.71 -0.88
N ASN A 65 5.49 -14.78 -0.70
CA ASN A 65 5.94 -16.06 -0.16
C ASN A 65 5.68 -17.24 -1.12
N ASN A 66 5.26 -16.93 -2.34
CA ASN A 66 4.85 -17.90 -3.36
C ASN A 66 5.46 -17.62 -4.73
N ASN A 67 6.73 -17.19 -4.72
CA ASN A 67 7.51 -16.92 -5.93
C ASN A 67 6.86 -15.89 -6.87
N GLY A 68 6.26 -14.84 -6.29
CA GLY A 68 5.66 -13.75 -7.06
C GLY A 68 4.30 -14.04 -7.67
N THR A 69 3.64 -15.15 -7.30
CA THR A 69 2.27 -15.44 -7.75
C THR A 69 1.26 -14.45 -7.18
N SER A 70 1.50 -14.00 -5.94
CA SER A 70 0.77 -12.90 -5.33
C SER A 70 1.72 -12.03 -4.50
N PHE A 71 1.33 -10.77 -4.31
CA PHE A 71 2.09 -9.80 -3.53
C PHE A 71 1.21 -9.11 -2.51
N THR A 72 1.79 -8.81 -1.35
CA THR A 72 1.17 -8.02 -0.29
C THR A 72 1.92 -6.69 -0.15
N PRO A 73 1.26 -5.53 -0.26
CA PRO A 73 1.89 -4.25 -0.03
C PRO A 73 2.15 -4.05 1.46
N LEU A 74 3.27 -3.43 1.80
CA LEU A 74 3.67 -3.20 3.19
C LEU A 74 3.74 -1.71 3.57
N MET A 75 3.64 -0.80 2.62
CA MET A 75 3.82 0.63 2.84
C MET A 75 2.58 1.48 2.56
N ASP A 76 1.38 0.89 2.47
CA ASP A 76 0.14 1.62 2.17
C ASP A 76 -0.21 2.69 3.21
N SER A 77 0.24 2.52 4.45
CA SER A 77 0.06 3.48 5.55
C SER A 77 1.34 4.26 5.92
N ALA A 78 2.42 4.08 5.17
CA ALA A 78 3.67 4.77 5.44
C ALA A 78 3.61 6.24 4.99
N GLU A 79 4.44 7.09 5.58
CA GLU A 79 4.55 8.51 5.22
C GLU A 79 5.01 8.72 3.77
N THR A 80 5.78 7.77 3.24
CA THR A 80 6.21 7.74 1.84
C THR A 80 6.22 6.32 1.31
N VAL A 81 5.97 6.16 0.02
CA VAL A 81 6.12 4.89 -0.70
C VAL A 81 7.40 4.85 -1.56
N ASN A 82 8.28 5.85 -1.40
CA ASN A 82 9.52 5.91 -2.17
C ASN A 82 10.58 5.06 -1.48
N CYS A 83 11.05 4.01 -2.14
CA CYS A 83 12.09 3.12 -1.63
C CYS A 83 13.40 3.30 -2.38
N GLY A 84 14.51 3.23 -1.64
CA GLY A 84 15.87 3.23 -2.18
C GLY A 84 16.59 1.90 -1.96
N SER A 85 16.30 1.22 -0.86
CA SER A 85 16.90 -0.06 -0.51
C SER A 85 16.03 -0.83 0.48
N VAL A 86 16.23 -2.15 0.54
CA VAL A 86 15.60 -3.01 1.55
C VAL A 86 16.63 -4.03 2.04
N THR A 87 16.64 -4.30 3.33
CA THR A 87 17.36 -5.43 3.90
C THR A 87 16.52 -6.10 4.99
N VAL A 88 16.72 -7.41 5.16
CA VAL A 88 15.91 -8.22 6.06
C VAL A 88 16.81 -9.08 6.93
N ASP A 89 16.61 -8.99 8.24
CA ASP A 89 17.09 -10.03 9.14
C ASP A 89 16.07 -11.16 9.19
N TRP A 90 16.32 -12.20 8.42
CA TRP A 90 15.45 -13.36 8.30
C TRP A 90 15.36 -14.20 9.57
N SER A 91 16.21 -13.95 10.57
CA SER A 91 16.16 -14.64 11.86
C SER A 91 15.16 -14.01 12.82
N SER A 92 15.08 -12.69 12.84
CA SER A 92 14.16 -11.91 13.68
C SER A 92 12.88 -11.49 12.95
N GLY A 93 12.87 -11.52 11.61
CA GLY A 93 11.82 -10.97 10.79
C GLY A 93 11.83 -9.45 10.69
N THR A 94 12.91 -8.80 11.11
CA THR A 94 13.05 -7.35 11.04
C THR A 94 13.37 -6.91 9.63
N ILE A 95 12.63 -5.93 9.13
CA ILE A 95 12.80 -5.34 7.80
C ILE A 95 13.28 -3.90 7.96
N TRP A 96 14.35 -3.55 7.26
CA TRP A 96 14.89 -2.20 7.18
C TRP A 96 14.65 -1.65 5.78
N VAL A 97 14.01 -0.51 5.69
CA VAL A 97 13.67 0.13 4.40
C VAL A 97 14.29 1.52 4.37
N GLY A 98 15.27 1.71 3.51
CA GLY A 98 15.77 3.05 3.20
C GLY A 98 14.80 3.75 2.27
N THR A 99 14.20 4.85 2.73
CA THR A 99 13.26 5.62 1.90
C THR A 99 13.97 6.63 1.03
N GLY A 100 13.31 7.07 -0.05
CA GLY A 100 13.90 7.94 -1.05
C GLY A 100 14.69 7.19 -2.11
N GLU A 101 15.01 7.88 -3.18
CA GLU A 101 15.67 7.26 -4.33
C GLU A 101 17.20 7.34 -4.23
N VAL A 102 17.87 6.18 -4.25
CA VAL A 102 19.33 6.08 -4.18
C VAL A 102 19.99 6.46 -5.52
N ASN A 103 19.34 6.14 -6.63
CA ASN A 103 19.91 6.40 -7.96
C ASN A 103 19.48 7.76 -8.48
N ALA A 104 20.40 8.71 -8.53
CA ALA A 104 20.15 10.02 -9.10
C ALA A 104 19.63 9.91 -10.54
N SER A 105 18.44 10.42 -10.77
CA SER A 105 17.76 10.41 -12.05
C SER A 105 16.99 11.72 -12.24
N ARG A 106 16.34 11.88 -13.41
CA ARG A 106 15.54 13.08 -13.70
C ARG A 106 14.37 13.29 -12.75
N SER A 107 13.93 12.24 -12.07
CA SER A 107 12.80 12.23 -11.17
C SER A 107 13.17 11.51 -9.87
N SER A 108 14.17 12.02 -9.16
CA SER A 108 14.54 11.52 -7.85
C SER A 108 13.56 12.04 -6.80
N TYR A 109 13.06 11.16 -5.96
CA TYR A 109 12.13 11.47 -4.89
C TYR A 109 12.85 11.45 -3.54
N ALA A 110 12.51 12.43 -2.70
CA ALA A 110 13.04 12.51 -1.36
C ALA A 110 12.54 11.36 -0.49
N GLY A 111 13.36 10.95 0.46
CA GLY A 111 12.98 10.02 1.52
C GLY A 111 12.73 10.76 2.83
N VAL A 112 12.25 10.01 3.83
CA VAL A 112 12.00 10.49 5.19
C VAL A 112 12.90 9.79 6.21
N GLY A 113 13.83 8.94 5.74
CA GLY A 113 14.78 8.20 6.57
C GLY A 113 14.64 6.68 6.40
N VAL A 114 14.93 5.97 7.49
CA VAL A 114 14.86 4.50 7.58
C VAL A 114 13.81 4.12 8.60
#